data_6171848a3cfff8ce4fc622f7e231d771
#
_entry.id   6171848a3cfff8ce4fc622f7e231d771
#
_cell.length_a   1.000
_cell.length_b   1.000
_cell.length_c   1.000
_cell.angle_alpha   90.00
_cell.angle_beta   90.00
_cell.angle_gamma   90.00
#
_symmetry.space_group_name_H-M   'P 1'
#
loop_
_entity.id
_entity.type
_entity.pdbx_description
1 polymer ?
#
loop_
_entity_poly.entity_id
_entity_poly.type
_entity_poly.pdbx_seq_one_letter_code
_entity_poly.pdbx_strand_id
1 'polypeptide(L)'
;MIHELPKLPYALNALEPYISERTLEFHYGKHHQAYVTNLNKLITGTEYENSSLEDIIRKAGGGIFNNGAQVWNHTFYWNCMKPKRGGEPTGKLADILVKNFGSFAEFKEKFSTAAATLFGSGWAWLVKKSDGSLVITQESNAGNPLKTGDHPILTCDVWEHAYYLDKQNLRPGYIADFWNLLDWDAIAGRL
;
A
#
# COMPACT_ATOMS: atom_id res chain seq x y z
N MET A 1 -18.19 -11.06 11.68
CA MET A 1 -16.92 -10.51 12.29
C MET A 1 -16.92 -9.00 12.09
N ILE A 2 -16.55 -8.22 13.09
CA ILE A 2 -16.41 -6.77 12.94
C ILE A 2 -14.95 -6.50 12.59
N HIS A 3 -14.70 -5.80 11.48
CA HIS A 3 -13.37 -5.32 11.15
C HIS A 3 -13.09 -4.03 11.93
N GLU A 4 -11.87 -3.89 12.42
CA GLU A 4 -11.44 -2.73 13.20
C GLU A 4 -10.35 -1.96 12.45
N LEU A 5 -10.24 -0.66 12.72
CA LEU A 5 -9.12 0.14 12.24
C LEU A 5 -7.85 -0.31 12.98
N PRO A 6 -6.85 -0.92 12.31
CA PRO A 6 -5.63 -1.34 12.97
C PRO A 6 -4.85 -0.13 13.47
N LYS A 7 -4.18 -0.28 14.61
CA LYS A 7 -3.32 0.80 15.13
C LYS A 7 -2.15 1.05 14.18
N LEU A 8 -1.81 2.33 13.98
CA LEU A 8 -0.57 2.70 13.30
C LEU A 8 0.63 2.15 14.09
N PRO A 9 1.66 1.63 13.40
CA PRO A 9 2.88 1.15 14.07
C PRO A 9 3.80 2.27 14.56
N TYR A 10 3.40 3.54 14.40
CA TYR A 10 4.14 4.75 14.79
C TYR A 10 3.17 5.89 15.14
N ALA A 11 3.67 6.96 15.76
CA ALA A 11 2.89 8.17 16.06
C ALA A 11 2.53 8.93 14.77
N LEU A 12 1.44 9.72 14.80
CA LEU A 12 0.96 10.46 13.64
C LEU A 12 2.00 11.40 13.01
N ASN A 13 2.86 12.02 13.83
CA ASN A 13 3.92 12.92 13.37
C ASN A 13 5.26 12.22 13.07
N ALA A 14 5.32 10.90 13.19
CA ALA A 14 6.61 10.18 13.13
C ALA A 14 7.21 10.11 11.72
N LEU A 15 6.40 10.31 10.68
CA LEU A 15 6.86 10.28 9.29
C LEU A 15 7.34 11.64 8.77
N GLU A 16 7.27 12.68 9.59
CA GLU A 16 7.81 13.99 9.22
C GLU A 16 9.34 13.94 9.04
N PRO A 17 9.89 14.76 8.12
CA PRO A 17 9.24 15.82 7.32
C PRO A 17 8.64 15.34 5.99
N TYR A 18 8.58 14.04 5.72
CA TYR A 18 8.19 13.44 4.44
C TYR A 18 6.67 13.36 4.24
N ILE A 19 5.95 12.94 5.27
CA ILE A 19 4.49 12.94 5.33
C ILE A 19 4.09 13.62 6.64
N SER A 20 3.28 14.68 6.55
CA SER A 20 2.90 15.47 7.72
C SER A 20 1.92 14.74 8.64
N GLU A 21 1.92 15.11 9.93
CA GLU A 21 0.91 14.69 10.89
C GLU A 21 -0.50 14.96 10.37
N ARG A 22 -0.69 16.14 9.76
CA ARG A 22 -1.99 16.51 9.19
C ARG A 22 -2.43 15.58 8.07
N THR A 23 -1.53 15.13 7.20
CA THR A 23 -1.86 14.13 6.18
C THR A 23 -2.29 12.82 6.83
N LEU A 24 -1.60 12.34 7.87
CA LEU A 24 -1.98 11.12 8.58
C LEU A 24 -3.31 11.25 9.35
N GLU A 25 -3.62 12.40 9.94
CA GLU A 25 -4.92 12.65 10.57
C GLU A 25 -6.09 12.41 9.61
N PHE A 26 -5.94 12.84 8.35
CA PHE A 26 -6.97 12.61 7.32
C PHE A 26 -6.84 11.23 6.68
N HIS A 27 -5.66 10.84 6.26
CA HIS A 27 -5.46 9.60 5.50
C HIS A 27 -5.76 8.35 6.34
N TYR A 28 -5.23 8.29 7.57
CA TYR A 28 -5.53 7.21 8.51
C TYR A 28 -6.85 7.45 9.26
N GLY A 29 -6.98 8.63 9.89
CA GLY A 29 -8.08 8.90 10.83
C GLY A 29 -9.43 9.16 10.16
N LYS A 30 -9.47 9.50 8.87
CA LYS A 30 -10.72 9.75 8.13
C LYS A 30 -10.90 8.75 6.99
N HIS A 31 -9.99 8.70 6.01
CA HIS A 31 -10.16 7.82 4.84
C HIS A 31 -10.13 6.34 5.23
N HIS A 32 -9.07 5.87 5.89
CA HIS A 32 -8.97 4.47 6.30
C HIS A 32 -10.10 4.09 7.27
N GLN A 33 -10.41 4.93 8.25
CA GLN A 33 -11.54 4.70 9.17
C GLN A 33 -12.88 4.63 8.43
N ALA A 34 -13.10 5.46 7.41
CA ALA A 34 -14.35 5.44 6.64
C ALA A 34 -14.50 4.13 5.87
N TYR A 35 -13.42 3.60 5.28
CA TYR A 35 -13.46 2.28 4.62
C TYR A 35 -13.82 1.16 5.58
N VAL A 36 -13.26 1.15 6.80
CA VAL A 36 -13.62 0.18 7.85
C VAL A 36 -15.10 0.29 8.21
N THR A 37 -15.58 1.50 8.47
CA THR A 37 -16.98 1.76 8.83
C THR A 37 -17.93 1.33 7.73
N ASN A 38 -17.63 1.67 6.48
CA ASN A 38 -18.45 1.32 5.32
C ASN A 38 -18.44 -0.18 5.05
N LEU A 39 -17.27 -0.81 5.15
CA LEU A 39 -17.18 -2.27 5.00
C LEU A 39 -18.10 -2.98 5.97
N ASN A 40 -18.01 -2.66 7.27
CA ASN A 40 -18.85 -3.30 8.29
C ASN A 40 -20.35 -3.13 8.02
N LYS A 41 -20.77 -1.96 7.52
CA LYS A 41 -22.17 -1.74 7.11
C LYS A 41 -22.58 -2.61 5.92
N LEU A 42 -21.69 -2.72 4.92
CA LEU A 42 -21.99 -3.41 3.67
C LEU A 42 -22.01 -4.94 3.80
N ILE A 43 -21.22 -5.51 4.70
CA ILE A 43 -21.13 -6.97 4.89
C ILE A 43 -22.22 -7.52 5.81
N THR A 44 -22.86 -6.70 6.63
CA THR A 44 -23.90 -7.11 7.57
C THR A 44 -25.05 -7.82 6.84
N GLY A 45 -25.38 -9.05 7.27
CA GLY A 45 -26.43 -9.88 6.67
C GLY A 45 -26.06 -10.49 5.32
N THR A 46 -24.81 -10.38 4.88
CA THR A 46 -24.31 -11.02 3.64
C THR A 46 -23.47 -12.25 3.95
N GLU A 47 -23.11 -13.00 2.90
CA GLU A 47 -22.15 -14.12 3.01
C GLU A 47 -20.77 -13.71 3.51
N TYR A 48 -20.43 -12.40 3.44
CA TYR A 48 -19.14 -11.84 3.85
C TYR A 48 -19.10 -11.36 5.30
N GLU A 49 -20.19 -11.43 6.05
CA GLU A 49 -20.28 -10.87 7.42
C GLU A 49 -19.22 -11.43 8.38
N ASN A 50 -18.81 -12.68 8.18
CA ASN A 50 -17.79 -13.34 9.00
C ASN A 50 -16.51 -13.68 8.21
N SER A 51 -16.32 -13.08 7.05
CA SER A 51 -15.17 -13.33 6.18
C SER A 51 -13.94 -12.51 6.59
N SER A 52 -12.74 -13.05 6.34
CA SER A 52 -11.50 -12.31 6.42
C SER A 52 -11.42 -11.24 5.31
N LEU A 53 -10.57 -10.23 5.49
CA LEU A 53 -10.34 -9.23 4.43
C LEU A 53 -9.81 -9.87 3.15
N GLU A 54 -8.92 -10.85 3.27
CA GLU A 54 -8.36 -11.59 2.14
C GLU A 54 -9.44 -12.37 1.36
N ASP A 55 -10.38 -12.98 2.07
CA ASP A 55 -11.51 -13.67 1.43
C ASP A 55 -12.44 -12.70 0.73
N ILE A 56 -12.73 -11.56 1.36
CA ILE A 56 -13.52 -10.47 0.75
C ILE A 56 -12.84 -9.99 -0.53
N ILE A 57 -11.54 -9.72 -0.50
CA ILE A 57 -10.78 -9.24 -1.67
C ILE A 57 -10.84 -10.27 -2.81
N ARG A 58 -10.66 -11.56 -2.51
CA ARG A 58 -10.65 -12.61 -3.53
C ARG A 58 -12.01 -12.86 -4.15
N LYS A 59 -13.08 -12.78 -3.36
CA LYS A 59 -14.41 -13.29 -3.75
C LYS A 59 -15.45 -12.21 -4.03
N ALA A 60 -15.42 -11.10 -3.27
CA ALA A 60 -16.42 -10.06 -3.39
C ALA A 60 -16.23 -9.18 -4.63
N GLY A 61 -17.26 -8.39 -4.91
CA GLY A 61 -17.27 -7.36 -5.95
C GLY A 61 -17.90 -6.07 -5.43
N GLY A 62 -17.95 -5.04 -6.31
CA GLY A 62 -18.63 -3.77 -6.02
C GLY A 62 -18.14 -3.09 -4.75
N GLY A 63 -19.08 -2.54 -3.97
CA GLY A 63 -18.78 -1.77 -2.76
C GLY A 63 -18.10 -2.58 -1.66
N ILE A 64 -18.43 -3.87 -1.52
CA ILE A 64 -17.82 -4.75 -0.51
C ILE A 64 -16.34 -4.96 -0.84
N PHE A 65 -16.02 -5.32 -2.10
CA PHE A 65 -14.64 -5.41 -2.55
C PHE A 65 -13.90 -4.09 -2.35
N ASN A 66 -14.46 -2.97 -2.84
CA ASN A 66 -13.77 -1.69 -2.78
C ASN A 66 -13.39 -1.29 -1.35
N ASN A 67 -14.32 -1.40 -0.41
CA ASN A 67 -14.03 -1.03 0.98
C ASN A 67 -13.11 -2.05 1.65
N GLY A 68 -13.30 -3.36 1.44
CA GLY A 68 -12.44 -4.41 1.99
C GLY A 68 -11.00 -4.31 1.47
N ALA A 69 -10.83 -4.11 0.16
CA ALA A 69 -9.52 -3.90 -0.44
C ALA A 69 -8.84 -2.62 0.08
N GLN A 70 -9.59 -1.51 0.21
CA GLN A 70 -9.03 -0.28 0.77
C GLN A 70 -8.61 -0.42 2.23
N VAL A 71 -9.37 -1.12 3.07
CA VAL A 71 -8.94 -1.42 4.45
C VAL A 71 -7.62 -2.19 4.45
N TRP A 72 -7.51 -3.20 3.62
CA TRP A 72 -6.30 -4.03 3.52
C TRP A 72 -5.11 -3.25 2.93
N ASN A 73 -5.33 -2.53 1.81
CA ASN A 73 -4.29 -1.74 1.13
C ASN A 73 -3.66 -0.71 2.06
N HIS A 74 -4.48 0.05 2.81
CA HIS A 74 -3.99 1.05 3.75
C HIS A 74 -3.23 0.41 4.91
N THR A 75 -3.74 -0.69 5.48
CA THR A 75 -3.02 -1.44 6.52
C THR A 75 -1.65 -1.89 6.04
N PHE A 76 -1.60 -2.44 4.84
CA PHE A 76 -0.36 -2.89 4.22
C PHE A 76 0.60 -1.73 3.94
N TYR A 77 0.08 -0.60 3.46
CA TYR A 77 0.85 0.61 3.20
C TYR A 77 1.49 1.17 4.47
N TRP A 78 0.75 1.29 5.57
CA TRP A 78 1.32 1.72 6.84
C TRP A 78 2.46 0.84 7.31
N ASN A 79 2.34 -0.46 7.11
CA ASN A 79 3.36 -1.46 7.46
C ASN A 79 4.52 -1.54 6.44
N CYS A 80 4.53 -0.75 5.37
CA CYS A 80 5.69 -0.59 4.50
C CYS A 80 6.64 0.50 5.01
N MET A 81 6.21 1.35 5.95
CA MET A 81 6.94 2.54 6.37
C MET A 81 7.34 2.49 7.84
N LYS A 82 8.44 3.18 8.14
CA LYS A 82 8.94 3.36 9.50
C LYS A 82 9.73 4.67 9.61
N PRO A 83 9.62 5.39 10.75
CA PRO A 83 10.41 6.60 10.98
C PRO A 83 11.92 6.34 10.87
N LYS A 84 12.64 7.31 10.30
CA LYS A 84 14.12 7.30 10.21
C LYS A 84 14.67 6.04 9.54
N ARG A 85 13.99 5.58 8.51
CA ARG A 85 14.39 4.44 7.66
C ARG A 85 14.68 4.91 6.24
N GLY A 86 14.41 4.15 5.23
CA GLY A 86 14.80 4.38 3.84
C GLY A 86 16.13 3.70 3.52
N GLY A 87 16.91 4.31 2.62
CA GLY A 87 18.13 3.68 2.11
C GLY A 87 17.84 2.55 1.13
N GLU A 88 18.68 1.52 1.13
CA GLU A 88 18.60 0.37 0.23
C GLU A 88 18.38 -0.93 1.01
N PRO A 89 17.66 -1.90 0.44
CA PRO A 89 17.53 -3.22 1.05
C PRO A 89 18.86 -3.97 1.05
N THR A 90 19.00 -4.93 1.95
CA THR A 90 20.16 -5.82 2.05
C THR A 90 19.74 -7.28 1.99
N GLY A 91 20.71 -8.18 1.89
CA GLY A 91 20.50 -9.63 1.91
C GLY A 91 19.58 -10.12 0.79
N LYS A 92 18.77 -11.13 1.09
CA LYS A 92 17.94 -11.84 0.09
C LYS A 92 17.04 -10.91 -0.74
N LEU A 93 16.48 -9.83 -0.13
CA LEU A 93 15.66 -8.89 -0.88
C LEU A 93 16.49 -8.13 -1.92
N ALA A 94 17.67 -7.65 -1.55
CA ALA A 94 18.58 -6.98 -2.50
C ALA A 94 18.94 -7.90 -3.66
N ASP A 95 19.32 -9.15 -3.38
CA ASP A 95 19.68 -10.12 -4.41
C ASP A 95 18.55 -10.41 -5.39
N ILE A 96 17.32 -10.59 -4.88
CA ILE A 96 16.18 -10.88 -5.76
C ILE A 96 15.73 -9.66 -6.55
N LEU A 97 15.88 -8.43 -6.01
CA LEU A 97 15.64 -7.19 -6.75
C LEU A 97 16.65 -7.03 -7.89
N VAL A 98 17.94 -7.26 -7.63
CA VAL A 98 18.97 -7.23 -8.67
C VAL A 98 18.69 -8.28 -9.76
N LYS A 99 18.33 -9.50 -9.36
CA LYS A 99 17.98 -10.58 -10.31
C LYS A 99 16.82 -10.20 -11.23
N ASN A 100 15.78 -9.52 -10.72
CA ASN A 100 14.57 -9.23 -11.50
C ASN A 100 14.63 -7.90 -12.25
N PHE A 101 15.40 -6.94 -11.75
CA PHE A 101 15.37 -5.56 -12.26
C PHE A 101 16.73 -5.06 -12.76
N GLY A 102 17.82 -5.78 -12.53
CA GLY A 102 19.19 -5.41 -12.90
C GLY A 102 19.97 -4.74 -11.77
N SER A 103 19.37 -3.74 -11.12
CA SER A 103 19.93 -3.05 -9.95
C SER A 103 18.82 -2.51 -9.05
N PHE A 104 19.17 -2.10 -7.83
CA PHE A 104 18.23 -1.37 -6.96
C PHE A 104 17.81 -0.03 -7.58
N ALA A 105 18.73 0.68 -8.22
CA ALA A 105 18.44 1.95 -8.90
C ALA A 105 17.39 1.77 -10.01
N GLU A 106 17.54 0.75 -10.85
CA GLU A 106 16.57 0.43 -11.90
C GLU A 106 15.22 -0.02 -11.34
N PHE A 107 15.21 -0.80 -10.27
CA PHE A 107 13.97 -1.12 -9.55
C PHE A 107 13.27 0.14 -9.06
N LYS A 108 14.01 1.02 -8.37
CA LYS A 108 13.51 2.28 -7.83
C LYS A 108 12.93 3.18 -8.92
N GLU A 109 13.62 3.29 -10.05
CA GLU A 109 13.16 4.05 -11.20
C GLU A 109 11.86 3.47 -11.77
N LYS A 110 11.83 2.16 -12.04
CA LYS A 110 10.66 1.47 -12.60
C LYS A 110 9.45 1.57 -11.68
N PHE A 111 9.64 1.36 -10.36
CA PHE A 111 8.56 1.48 -9.39
C PHE A 111 8.06 2.91 -9.26
N SER A 112 8.97 3.90 -9.21
CA SER A 112 8.61 5.31 -9.16
C SER A 112 7.86 5.75 -10.42
N THR A 113 8.29 5.28 -11.60
CA THR A 113 7.59 5.53 -12.86
C THR A 113 6.18 4.93 -12.83
N ALA A 114 6.03 3.69 -12.39
CA ALA A 114 4.71 3.06 -12.26
C ALA A 114 3.81 3.86 -11.30
N ALA A 115 4.32 4.28 -10.14
CA ALA A 115 3.57 5.10 -9.20
C ALA A 115 3.17 6.47 -9.78
N ALA A 116 4.08 7.13 -10.51
CA ALA A 116 3.85 8.45 -11.07
C ALA A 116 2.88 8.44 -12.26
N THR A 117 2.95 7.41 -13.11
CA THR A 117 2.18 7.33 -14.37
C THR A 117 0.84 6.65 -14.25
N LEU A 118 0.50 6.07 -13.09
CA LEU A 118 -0.84 5.53 -12.86
C LEU A 118 -1.87 6.64 -13.03
N PHE A 119 -2.74 6.50 -14.03
CA PHE A 119 -3.74 7.50 -14.32
C PHE A 119 -4.87 7.49 -13.29
N GLY A 120 -5.11 8.64 -12.67
CA GLY A 120 -6.12 8.77 -11.61
C GLY A 120 -5.66 8.23 -10.27
N SER A 121 -6.61 7.67 -9.51
CA SER A 121 -6.39 7.11 -8.19
C SER A 121 -6.02 5.63 -8.26
N GLY A 122 -5.15 5.17 -7.38
CA GLY A 122 -4.77 3.77 -7.32
C GLY A 122 -3.52 3.51 -6.49
N TRP A 123 -2.87 2.40 -6.78
CA TRP A 123 -1.76 1.83 -6.02
C TRP A 123 -0.68 1.29 -6.96
N ALA A 124 0.57 1.58 -6.69
CA ALA A 124 1.70 0.87 -7.30
C ALA A 124 2.14 -0.26 -6.37
N TRP A 125 2.35 -1.45 -6.92
CA TRP A 125 2.71 -2.64 -6.16
C TRP A 125 4.01 -3.27 -6.67
N LEU A 126 4.80 -3.80 -5.74
CA LEU A 126 5.76 -4.86 -6.01
C LEU A 126 5.12 -6.17 -5.56
N VAL A 127 5.02 -7.12 -6.45
CA VAL A 127 4.40 -8.42 -6.17
C VAL A 127 5.35 -9.58 -6.50
N LYS A 128 5.23 -10.67 -5.75
CA LYS A 128 5.87 -11.94 -6.08
C LYS A 128 4.86 -12.86 -6.77
N LYS A 129 5.22 -13.32 -7.95
CA LYS A 129 4.46 -14.29 -8.74
C LYS A 129 4.66 -15.71 -8.22
N SER A 130 3.82 -16.63 -8.67
CA SER A 130 3.89 -18.06 -8.30
C SER A 130 5.19 -18.73 -8.71
N ASP A 131 5.87 -18.24 -9.76
CA ASP A 131 7.20 -18.70 -10.20
C ASP A 131 8.35 -18.09 -9.38
N GLY A 132 8.04 -17.24 -8.40
CA GLY A 132 9.00 -16.57 -7.54
C GLY A 132 9.59 -15.27 -8.11
N SER A 133 9.23 -14.88 -9.35
CA SER A 133 9.65 -13.60 -9.93
C SER A 133 9.00 -12.42 -9.23
N LEU A 134 9.68 -11.26 -9.21
CA LEU A 134 9.14 -10.00 -8.74
C LEU A 134 8.71 -9.14 -9.93
N VAL A 135 7.49 -8.60 -9.85
CA VAL A 135 6.89 -7.75 -10.90
C VAL A 135 6.31 -6.49 -10.27
N ILE A 136 6.43 -5.38 -10.97
CA ILE A 136 5.76 -4.13 -10.60
C ILE A 136 4.42 -4.09 -11.33
N THR A 137 3.32 -3.84 -10.58
CA THR A 137 1.97 -3.68 -11.15
C THR A 137 1.36 -2.34 -10.73
N GLN A 138 0.41 -1.86 -11.54
CA GLN A 138 -0.41 -0.69 -11.26
C GLN A 138 -1.85 -1.16 -11.11
N GLU A 139 -2.49 -0.78 -10.01
CA GLU A 139 -3.87 -1.15 -9.73
C GLU A 139 -4.71 0.11 -9.54
N SER A 140 -5.70 0.30 -10.42
CA SER A 140 -6.61 1.45 -10.33
C SER A 140 -7.56 1.34 -9.15
N ASN A 141 -7.93 2.47 -8.57
CA ASN A 141 -8.89 2.60 -7.47
C ASN A 141 -8.52 1.72 -6.26
N ALA A 142 -9.35 0.73 -5.91
CA ALA A 142 -9.13 -0.19 -4.80
C ALA A 142 -8.40 -1.49 -5.20
N GLY A 143 -7.88 -1.56 -6.44
CA GLY A 143 -7.25 -2.78 -6.95
C GLY A 143 -6.21 -3.36 -6.01
N ASN A 144 -6.18 -4.69 -5.94
CA ASN A 144 -5.34 -5.41 -4.99
C ASN A 144 -4.83 -6.72 -5.63
N PRO A 145 -3.52 -7.00 -5.58
CA PRO A 145 -2.92 -8.19 -6.18
C PRO A 145 -3.45 -9.53 -5.66
N LEU A 146 -4.01 -9.58 -4.44
CA LEU A 146 -4.62 -10.79 -3.92
C LEU A 146 -5.81 -11.27 -4.77
N LYS A 147 -6.45 -10.36 -5.53
CA LYS A 147 -7.55 -10.70 -6.44
C LYS A 147 -7.11 -11.60 -7.58
N THR A 148 -5.87 -11.45 -8.03
CA THR A 148 -5.25 -12.27 -9.09
C THR A 148 -4.42 -13.44 -8.54
N GLY A 149 -4.32 -13.56 -7.20
CA GLY A 149 -3.53 -14.60 -6.54
C GLY A 149 -2.03 -14.27 -6.41
N ASP A 150 -1.65 -13.03 -6.70
CA ASP A 150 -0.27 -12.57 -6.51
C ASP A 150 0.02 -12.28 -5.05
N HIS A 151 1.30 -12.33 -4.66
CA HIS A 151 1.73 -12.08 -3.30
C HIS A 151 2.34 -10.67 -3.16
N PRO A 152 1.66 -9.73 -2.46
CA PRO A 152 2.14 -8.36 -2.28
C PRO A 152 3.41 -8.29 -1.43
N ILE A 153 4.40 -7.50 -1.87
CA ILE A 153 5.67 -7.26 -1.17
C ILE A 153 5.78 -5.81 -0.70
N LEU A 154 5.45 -4.83 -1.57
CA LEU A 154 5.51 -3.40 -1.31
C LEU A 154 4.35 -2.71 -2.02
N THR A 155 3.82 -1.64 -1.42
CA THR A 155 2.86 -0.76 -2.10
C THR A 155 3.14 0.70 -1.84
N CYS A 156 2.78 1.54 -2.81
CA CYS A 156 2.69 2.99 -2.70
C CYS A 156 1.28 3.44 -3.05
N ASP A 157 0.64 4.16 -2.13
CA ASP A 157 -0.65 4.79 -2.38
C ASP A 157 -0.46 6.02 -3.28
N VAL A 158 -1.15 6.07 -4.41
CA VAL A 158 -1.11 7.22 -5.32
C VAL A 158 -2.49 7.88 -5.50
N TRP A 159 -3.42 7.59 -4.62
CA TRP A 159 -4.59 8.43 -4.42
C TRP A 159 -4.16 9.83 -3.98
N GLU A 160 -4.83 10.86 -4.47
CA GLU A 160 -4.48 12.26 -4.10
C GLU A 160 -4.56 12.51 -2.59
N HIS A 161 -5.45 11.82 -1.86
CA HIS A 161 -5.54 11.94 -0.41
C HIS A 161 -4.25 11.54 0.33
N ALA A 162 -3.38 10.75 -0.29
CA ALA A 162 -2.11 10.34 0.30
C ALA A 162 -1.07 11.48 0.33
N TYR A 163 -1.21 12.50 -0.52
CA TYR A 163 -0.16 13.50 -0.68
C TYR A 163 -0.64 14.94 -0.94
N TYR A 164 -1.91 15.18 -1.22
CA TYR A 164 -2.36 16.49 -1.69
C TYR A 164 -2.17 17.61 -0.66
N LEU A 165 -2.31 17.31 0.63
CA LEU A 165 -2.08 18.31 1.69
C LEU A 165 -0.62 18.76 1.78
N ASP A 166 0.33 17.89 1.46
CA ASP A 166 1.76 18.16 1.56
C ASP A 166 2.38 18.61 0.23
N LYS A 167 1.90 18.07 -0.89
CA LYS A 167 2.54 18.18 -2.21
C LYS A 167 1.62 18.71 -3.31
N GLN A 168 0.34 18.92 -3.04
CA GLN A 168 -0.68 19.26 -4.02
C GLN A 168 -0.62 18.31 -5.24
N ASN A 169 -0.44 18.84 -6.43
CA ASN A 169 -0.36 18.06 -7.67
C ASN A 169 1.01 17.38 -7.92
N LEU A 170 1.99 17.59 -7.02
CA LEU A 170 3.36 17.10 -7.21
C LEU A 170 3.52 15.64 -6.73
N ARG A 171 2.79 14.69 -7.35
CA ARG A 171 2.91 13.26 -7.06
C ARG A 171 4.36 12.74 -7.11
N PRO A 172 5.21 13.12 -8.09
CA PRO A 172 6.62 12.70 -8.08
C PRO A 172 7.40 13.13 -6.84
N GLY A 173 7.09 14.29 -6.27
CA GLY A 173 7.70 14.77 -5.02
C GLY A 173 7.31 13.90 -3.81
N TYR A 174 6.05 13.50 -3.73
CA TYR A 174 5.59 12.56 -2.73
C TYR A 174 6.27 11.17 -2.87
N ILE A 175 6.38 10.67 -4.10
CA ILE A 175 7.05 9.38 -4.36
C ILE A 175 8.53 9.45 -3.94
N ALA A 176 9.21 10.56 -4.19
CA ALA A 176 10.59 10.75 -3.74
C ALA A 176 10.71 10.72 -2.20
N ASP A 177 9.76 11.33 -1.50
CA ASP A 177 9.71 11.31 -0.04
C ASP A 177 9.38 9.92 0.51
N PHE A 178 8.47 9.18 -0.12
CA PHE A 178 8.10 7.83 0.27
C PHE A 178 9.31 6.87 0.37
N TRP A 179 10.28 6.97 -0.52
CA TRP A 179 11.51 6.16 -0.49
C TRP A 179 12.33 6.34 0.79
N ASN A 180 12.23 7.50 1.46
CA ASN A 180 12.94 7.79 2.71
C ASN A 180 12.27 7.16 3.93
N LEU A 181 11.10 6.56 3.78
CA LEU A 181 10.29 6.00 4.85
C LEU A 181 10.24 4.47 4.86
N LEU A 182 10.72 3.80 3.79
CA LEU A 182 10.55 2.36 3.64
C LEU A 182 11.28 1.55 4.72
N ASP A 183 10.54 0.65 5.35
CA ASP A 183 11.08 -0.36 6.27
C ASP A 183 11.45 -1.62 5.49
N TRP A 184 12.70 -1.66 5.01
CA TRP A 184 13.19 -2.77 4.21
C TRP A 184 13.20 -4.10 4.97
N ASP A 185 13.30 -4.09 6.31
CA ASP A 185 13.24 -5.31 7.13
C ASP A 185 11.82 -5.90 7.09
N ALA A 186 10.79 -5.05 7.27
CA ALA A 186 9.40 -5.48 7.16
C ALA A 186 9.05 -5.95 5.74
N ILE A 187 9.56 -5.26 4.71
CA ILE A 187 9.34 -5.61 3.30
C ILE A 187 10.01 -6.95 2.97
N ALA A 188 11.25 -7.17 3.43
CA ALA A 188 11.98 -8.42 3.23
C ALA A 188 11.31 -9.62 3.92
N GLY A 189 10.67 -9.38 5.06
CA GLY A 189 9.91 -10.42 5.77
C GLY A 189 8.69 -10.98 5.02
N ARG A 190 8.34 -10.37 3.89
CA ARG A 190 7.23 -10.81 3.00
C ARG A 190 7.69 -11.65 1.81
N LEU A 191 8.99 -11.95 1.69
CA LEU A 191 9.53 -12.81 0.64
C LEU A 191 9.27 -14.28 0.98
#